data_2bc32b8e1d668fd9494df6d28466ca2f
#
_entry.id   2bc32b8e1d668fd9494df6d28466ca2f
#
_cell.length_a   1.000
_cell.length_b   1.000
_cell.length_c   1.000
_cell.angle_alpha   90.00
_cell.angle_beta   90.00
_cell.angle_gamma   90.00
#
_symmetry.space_group_name_H-M   'P 1'
#
loop_
_entity.id
_entity.type
_entity.pdbx_description
1 polymer ?
#
loop_
_entity_poly.entity_id
_entity_poly.type
_entity_poly.pdbx_seq_one_letter_code
_entity_poly.pdbx_strand_id
1 'polypeptide(L)'
;MLRTLVYLDADLASSIALRYVCQLTRVIDMKLHTVHVEEPDQDGHAPGTGWVRRTWESAMLKTGEFEIAQLLKAEKSSCPMLGAPKMLVGDRENEILREIQRESYDLFVEGSLHSFTAKKLYDKIHSRLYRHIPCPVIIVKNLVDLEKIALIVRDDIESKKLVTMFLKIFSGAKLNLDLIYCEFQEPGKLSFKDKVDNNETISAVEEILMVNNWHPENCRTIQGSPEEIGDVLRDYGLVASPFHHSISKKSSWFQLLSHIPSPILIFWQ
;
A
#
# COMPACT_ATOMS: atom_id res chain seq x y z
N MET A 1 9.77 7.01 14.48
CA MET A 1 9.52 5.55 14.25
C MET A 1 8.05 5.35 13.93
N LEU A 2 7.73 4.91 12.72
CA LEU A 2 6.36 4.65 12.24
C LEU A 2 5.79 3.36 12.84
N ARG A 3 4.52 3.38 13.20
CA ARG A 3 3.79 2.16 13.59
C ARG A 3 3.09 1.59 12.36
N THR A 4 3.55 0.45 11.89
CA THR A 4 3.05 -0.18 10.67
C THR A 4 2.32 -1.48 11.01
N LEU A 5 1.07 -1.60 10.54
CA LEU A 5 0.31 -2.84 10.62
C LEU A 5 0.44 -3.62 9.32
N VAL A 6 0.86 -4.88 9.39
CA VAL A 6 0.96 -5.79 8.25
C VAL A 6 -0.08 -6.88 8.40
N TYR A 7 -1.00 -6.97 7.44
CA TYR A 7 -1.93 -8.08 7.37
C TYR A 7 -1.25 -9.31 6.78
N LEU A 8 -1.37 -10.43 7.46
CA LEU A 8 -0.84 -11.71 7.03
C LEU A 8 -1.96 -12.74 6.92
N ASP A 9 -1.89 -13.54 5.90
CA ASP A 9 -2.65 -14.75 5.69
C ASP A 9 -1.71 -15.90 5.35
N ALA A 10 -2.17 -17.13 5.37
CA ALA A 10 -1.36 -18.30 5.02
C ALA A 10 -1.22 -18.46 3.49
N ASP A 11 -0.81 -17.36 2.82
CA ASP A 11 -0.72 -17.30 1.36
C ASP A 11 0.59 -16.67 0.86
N LEU A 12 0.84 -16.82 -0.44
CA LEU A 12 2.01 -16.26 -1.11
C LEU A 12 2.00 -14.73 -1.12
N ALA A 13 0.81 -14.09 -1.14
CA ALA A 13 0.71 -12.64 -1.15
C ALA A 13 1.26 -12.06 0.16
N SER A 14 0.91 -12.66 1.28
CA SER A 14 1.41 -12.30 2.61
C SER A 14 2.91 -12.51 2.75
N SER A 15 3.43 -13.62 2.20
CA SER A 15 4.88 -13.88 2.14
C SER A 15 5.62 -12.76 1.40
N ILE A 16 5.14 -12.37 0.22
CA ILE A 16 5.74 -11.28 -0.56
C ILE A 16 5.60 -9.93 0.15
N ALA A 17 4.44 -9.64 0.74
CA ALA A 17 4.25 -8.42 1.52
C ALA A 17 5.21 -8.34 2.70
N LEU A 18 5.39 -9.44 3.43
CA LEU A 18 6.31 -9.50 4.55
C LEU A 18 7.77 -9.25 4.12
N ARG A 19 8.22 -9.89 3.05
CA ARG A 19 9.57 -9.65 2.49
C ARG A 19 9.76 -8.20 2.07
N TYR A 20 8.77 -7.63 1.41
CA TYR A 20 8.81 -6.24 0.97
C TYR A 20 8.87 -5.26 2.16
N VAL A 21 8.05 -5.49 3.18
CA VAL A 21 8.09 -4.66 4.40
C VAL A 21 9.42 -4.78 5.12
N CYS A 22 10.06 -5.95 5.10
CA CYS A 22 11.40 -6.13 5.63
C CYS A 22 12.46 -5.32 4.87
N GLN A 23 12.29 -5.09 3.56
CA GLN A 23 13.14 -4.13 2.83
C GLN A 23 12.85 -2.70 3.28
N LEU A 24 11.56 -2.32 3.46
CA LEU A 24 11.19 -1.00 3.96
C LEU A 24 11.83 -0.68 5.31
N THR A 25 11.94 -1.64 6.24
CA THR A 25 12.56 -1.40 7.55
C THR A 25 14.05 -1.05 7.48
N ARG A 26 14.72 -1.31 6.36
CA ARG A 26 16.13 -0.95 6.16
C ARG A 26 16.31 0.52 5.78
N VAL A 27 15.27 1.14 5.25
CA VAL A 27 15.30 2.52 4.74
C VAL A 27 14.38 3.46 5.48
N ILE A 28 13.40 2.96 6.21
CA ILE A 28 12.44 3.72 6.99
C ILE A 28 12.46 3.23 8.44
N ASP A 29 12.55 4.16 9.40
CA ASP A 29 12.45 3.85 10.82
C ASP A 29 11.00 3.49 11.19
N MET A 30 10.70 2.18 11.23
CA MET A 30 9.37 1.66 11.48
C MET A 30 9.35 0.48 12.43
N LYS A 31 8.26 0.37 13.19
CA LYS A 31 7.93 -0.78 14.03
C LYS A 31 6.81 -1.58 13.37
N LEU A 32 7.09 -2.85 13.10
CA LEU A 32 6.11 -3.75 12.50
C LEU A 32 5.24 -4.42 13.56
N HIS A 33 3.95 -4.38 13.30
CA HIS A 33 2.93 -5.16 13.98
C HIS A 33 2.24 -6.02 12.93
N THR A 34 2.09 -7.30 13.21
CA THR A 34 1.42 -8.22 12.30
C THR A 34 0.06 -8.62 12.85
N VAL A 35 -0.91 -8.76 11.98
CA VAL A 35 -2.26 -9.19 12.31
C VAL A 35 -2.72 -10.26 11.33
N HIS A 36 -3.39 -11.27 11.86
CA HIS A 36 -4.13 -12.26 11.09
C HIS A 36 -5.57 -12.31 11.61
N VAL A 37 -6.51 -12.53 10.70
CA VAL A 37 -7.93 -12.66 11.04
C VAL A 37 -8.42 -13.99 10.48
N GLU A 38 -8.80 -14.88 11.40
CA GLU A 38 -9.52 -16.10 11.06
C GLU A 38 -10.98 -15.77 10.80
N GLU A 39 -11.43 -16.01 9.58
CA GLU A 39 -12.82 -15.83 9.22
C GLU A 39 -13.61 -17.12 9.49
N PRO A 40 -14.78 -17.03 10.14
CA PRO A 40 -15.68 -18.16 10.26
C PRO A 40 -16.07 -18.70 8.87
N ASP A 41 -16.29 -20.02 8.76
CA ASP A 41 -16.79 -20.65 7.54
C ASP A 41 -18.00 -19.91 6.95
N GLN A 42 -18.22 -20.07 5.64
CA GLN A 42 -19.15 -19.28 4.81
C GLN A 42 -20.58 -19.08 5.33
N ASP A 43 -21.01 -19.87 6.31
CA ASP A 43 -22.29 -19.69 6.99
C ASP A 43 -22.26 -18.60 8.07
N GLY A 44 -21.08 -18.00 8.32
CA GLY A 44 -20.89 -16.78 9.12
C GLY A 44 -21.30 -16.83 10.58
N HIS A 45 -21.76 -17.96 11.05
CA HIS A 45 -22.31 -18.11 12.40
C HIS A 45 -21.33 -18.85 13.31
N ALA A 46 -20.75 -18.11 14.25
CA ALA A 46 -20.06 -18.76 15.35
C ALA A 46 -21.01 -19.76 16.02
N PRO A 47 -20.63 -21.05 16.13
CA PRO A 47 -21.53 -22.03 16.68
C PRO A 47 -21.83 -21.76 18.15
N GLY A 48 -23.11 -21.70 18.51
CA GLY A 48 -23.56 -21.63 19.88
C GLY A 48 -23.30 -20.32 20.63
N THR A 49 -23.49 -20.37 21.94
CA THR A 49 -23.26 -19.25 22.88
C THR A 49 -22.42 -19.72 24.07
N GLY A 50 -21.92 -18.80 24.86
CA GLY A 50 -21.22 -19.09 26.10
C GLY A 50 -19.91 -19.87 25.90
N TRP A 51 -19.78 -21.04 26.55
CA TRP A 51 -18.54 -21.81 26.52
C TRP A 51 -18.28 -22.48 25.17
N VAL A 52 -19.31 -22.88 24.43
CA VAL A 52 -19.20 -23.48 23.10
C VAL A 52 -18.55 -22.50 22.15
N ARG A 53 -19.05 -21.27 22.14
CA ARG A 53 -18.47 -20.19 21.32
C ARG A 53 -17.01 -19.93 21.68
N ARG A 54 -16.68 -19.82 22.97
CA ARG A 54 -15.29 -19.59 23.42
C ARG A 54 -14.35 -20.73 23.02
N THR A 55 -14.81 -21.97 23.11
CA THR A 55 -14.01 -23.14 22.69
C THR A 55 -13.75 -23.11 21.21
N TRP A 56 -14.76 -22.78 20.41
CA TRP A 56 -14.63 -22.65 18.96
C TRP A 56 -13.68 -21.49 18.59
N GLU A 57 -13.87 -20.29 19.14
CA GLU A 57 -12.96 -19.16 18.92
C GLU A 57 -11.51 -19.50 19.31
N SER A 58 -11.31 -20.22 20.42
CA SER A 58 -9.98 -20.68 20.83
C SER A 58 -9.36 -21.69 19.87
N ALA A 59 -10.18 -22.56 19.25
CA ALA A 59 -9.69 -23.49 18.23
C ALA A 59 -9.28 -22.75 16.96
N MET A 60 -10.10 -21.80 16.49
CA MET A 60 -9.79 -20.95 15.34
C MET A 60 -8.47 -20.19 15.55
N LEU A 61 -8.30 -19.51 16.69
CA LEU A 61 -7.07 -18.80 17.03
C LEU A 61 -5.84 -19.71 16.99
N LYS A 62 -5.92 -20.95 17.50
CA LYS A 62 -4.81 -21.89 17.47
C LYS A 62 -4.46 -22.33 16.04
N THR A 63 -5.46 -22.50 15.17
CA THR A 63 -5.25 -22.84 13.77
C THR A 63 -4.50 -21.70 13.08
N GLY A 64 -4.99 -20.47 13.17
CA GLY A 64 -4.34 -19.30 12.61
C GLY A 64 -2.93 -19.07 13.19
N GLU A 65 -2.75 -19.23 14.50
CA GLU A 65 -1.42 -19.16 15.12
C GLU A 65 -0.43 -20.14 14.49
N PHE A 66 -0.87 -21.38 14.25
CA PHE A 66 -0.06 -22.40 13.64
C PHE A 66 0.30 -22.04 12.19
N GLU A 67 -0.67 -21.61 11.38
CA GLU A 67 -0.46 -21.26 9.97
C GLU A 67 0.47 -20.05 9.82
N ILE A 68 0.23 -18.99 10.59
CA ILE A 68 1.08 -17.79 10.55
C ILE A 68 2.47 -18.08 11.11
N ALA A 69 2.61 -18.94 12.12
CA ALA A 69 3.91 -19.36 12.60
C ALA A 69 4.70 -20.14 11.53
N GLN A 70 4.04 -20.95 10.69
CA GLN A 70 4.70 -21.60 9.55
C GLN A 70 5.15 -20.59 8.50
N LEU A 71 4.30 -19.62 8.15
CA LEU A 71 4.66 -18.52 7.23
C LEU A 71 5.90 -17.77 7.76
N LEU A 72 5.87 -17.30 9.00
CA LEU A 72 6.96 -16.56 9.61
C LEU A 72 8.24 -17.39 9.73
N LYS A 73 8.11 -18.71 9.95
CA LYS A 73 9.25 -19.61 9.97
C LYS A 73 9.87 -19.80 8.58
N ALA A 74 9.06 -19.85 7.53
CA ALA A 74 9.54 -19.92 6.15
C ALA A 74 10.27 -18.63 5.74
N GLU A 75 9.78 -17.48 6.19
CA GLU A 75 10.34 -16.15 5.90
C GLU A 75 11.45 -15.70 6.88
N LYS A 76 12.06 -16.63 7.55
CA LYS A 76 12.86 -16.56 8.77
C LYS A 76 13.96 -15.51 8.88
N SER A 77 14.39 -14.92 7.82
CA SER A 77 15.79 -14.45 7.94
C SER A 77 15.97 -12.94 8.00
N SER A 78 14.96 -12.13 7.78
CA SER A 78 15.28 -10.77 7.39
C SER A 78 14.60 -9.63 8.16
N CYS A 79 13.69 -9.92 9.07
CA CYS A 79 12.94 -8.86 9.75
C CYS A 79 13.05 -8.95 11.29
N PRO A 80 14.09 -8.34 11.90
CA PRO A 80 14.34 -8.45 13.35
C PRO A 80 13.28 -7.75 14.21
N MET A 81 12.36 -6.98 13.62
CA MET A 81 11.40 -6.13 14.34
C MET A 81 10.00 -6.74 14.47
N LEU A 82 9.78 -7.95 14.00
CA LEU A 82 8.49 -8.63 14.13
C LEU A 82 8.24 -9.02 15.59
N GLY A 83 7.23 -8.41 16.19
CA GLY A 83 6.63 -8.92 17.43
C GLY A 83 5.79 -10.17 17.18
N ALA A 84 5.18 -10.73 18.22
CA ALA A 84 4.22 -11.81 18.07
C ALA A 84 3.01 -11.34 17.23
N PRO A 85 2.56 -12.14 16.24
CA PRO A 85 1.38 -11.81 15.46
C PRO A 85 0.14 -11.70 16.36
N LYS A 86 -0.68 -10.72 16.05
CA LYS A 86 -1.99 -10.59 16.70
C LYS A 86 -3.01 -11.44 15.94
N MET A 87 -3.61 -12.37 16.64
CA MET A 87 -4.63 -13.26 16.10
C MET A 87 -6.02 -12.74 16.47
N LEU A 88 -6.89 -12.62 15.48
CA LEU A 88 -8.27 -12.17 15.64
C LEU A 88 -9.21 -13.20 15.00
N VAL A 89 -10.48 -13.21 15.42
CA VAL A 89 -11.53 -14.05 14.83
C VAL A 89 -12.73 -13.17 14.50
N GLY A 90 -13.20 -13.23 13.27
CA GLY A 90 -14.37 -12.48 12.83
C GLY A 90 -14.31 -12.09 11.35
N ASP A 91 -15.11 -11.12 10.98
CA ASP A 91 -15.05 -10.51 9.65
C ASP A 91 -13.74 -9.73 9.50
N ARG A 92 -12.98 -10.06 8.46
CA ARG A 92 -11.64 -9.53 8.21
C ARG A 92 -11.60 -8.01 8.21
N GLU A 93 -12.48 -7.37 7.47
CA GLU A 93 -12.46 -5.90 7.31
C GLU A 93 -12.80 -5.19 8.63
N ASN A 94 -13.78 -5.72 9.35
CA ASN A 94 -14.19 -5.16 10.64
C ASN A 94 -13.11 -5.30 11.71
N GLU A 95 -12.48 -6.47 11.79
CA GLU A 95 -11.45 -6.73 12.82
C GLU A 95 -10.19 -5.93 12.56
N ILE A 96 -9.75 -5.80 11.29
CA ILE A 96 -8.61 -4.94 10.91
C ILE A 96 -8.92 -3.47 11.24
N LEU A 97 -10.11 -2.96 10.90
CA LEU A 97 -10.49 -1.57 11.20
C LEU A 97 -10.51 -1.31 12.71
N ARG A 98 -11.07 -2.21 13.50
CA ARG A 98 -11.07 -2.10 14.97
C ARG A 98 -9.65 -2.06 15.52
N GLU A 99 -8.77 -2.89 14.98
CA GLU A 99 -7.37 -2.91 15.38
C GLU A 99 -6.67 -1.60 15.08
N ILE A 100 -6.83 -1.08 13.86
CA ILE A 100 -6.24 0.18 13.44
C ILE A 100 -6.75 1.36 14.27
N GLN A 101 -8.04 1.40 14.56
CA GLN A 101 -8.65 2.46 15.39
C GLN A 101 -8.17 2.41 16.84
N ARG A 102 -7.99 1.19 17.38
CA ARG A 102 -7.56 1.00 18.78
C ARG A 102 -6.11 1.39 19.01
N GLU A 103 -5.23 1.06 18.08
CA GLU A 103 -3.78 1.15 18.27
C GLU A 103 -3.12 2.33 17.52
N SER A 104 -3.86 3.03 16.65
CA SER A 104 -3.39 4.20 15.90
C SER A 104 -2.12 3.93 15.08
N TYR A 105 -2.26 3.17 14.00
CA TYR A 105 -1.16 2.90 13.07
C TYR A 105 -0.96 4.05 12.06
N ASP A 106 0.29 4.26 11.65
CA ASP A 106 0.67 5.27 10.65
C ASP A 106 0.63 4.74 9.22
N LEU A 107 0.70 3.41 9.05
CA LEU A 107 0.75 2.73 7.77
C LEU A 107 0.10 1.35 7.88
N PHE A 108 -0.70 0.98 6.88
CA PHE A 108 -1.21 -0.37 6.71
C PHE A 108 -0.59 -1.01 5.47
N VAL A 109 -0.23 -2.28 5.56
CA VAL A 109 0.37 -3.04 4.44
C VAL A 109 -0.33 -4.37 4.28
N GLU A 110 -0.67 -4.70 3.04
CA GLU A 110 -1.17 -6.02 2.68
C GLU A 110 -0.65 -6.50 1.33
N GLY A 111 -0.56 -7.81 1.17
CA GLY A 111 -0.22 -8.45 -0.09
C GLY A 111 -1.42 -8.63 -1.01
N SER A 112 -1.19 -8.62 -2.32
CA SER A 112 -2.21 -8.89 -3.31
C SER A 112 -1.61 -9.33 -4.63
N LEU A 113 -1.52 -10.66 -4.83
CA LEU A 113 -0.92 -11.26 -6.04
C LEU A 113 -1.84 -11.34 -7.24
N HIS A 114 -3.11 -11.08 -7.07
CA HIS A 114 -4.02 -11.17 -8.20
C HIS A 114 -3.75 -10.03 -9.18
N SER A 115 -3.63 -10.39 -10.46
CA SER A 115 -3.65 -9.40 -11.53
C SER A 115 -4.86 -8.49 -11.31
N PHE A 116 -4.59 -7.28 -10.89
CA PHE A 116 -5.65 -6.32 -10.69
C PHE A 116 -6.22 -5.94 -12.04
N THR A 117 -7.45 -6.34 -12.30
CA THR A 117 -8.23 -5.58 -13.26
C THR A 117 -8.66 -4.29 -12.59
N ALA A 118 -8.87 -3.22 -13.36
CA ALA A 118 -9.39 -1.95 -12.84
C ALA A 118 -10.66 -2.17 -11.99
N LYS A 119 -11.50 -3.16 -12.36
CA LYS A 119 -12.67 -3.56 -11.57
C LYS A 119 -12.30 -4.07 -10.18
N LYS A 120 -11.36 -5.01 -10.10
CA LYS A 120 -10.96 -5.61 -8.81
C LYS A 120 -10.31 -4.57 -7.88
N LEU A 121 -9.46 -3.71 -8.45
CA LEU A 121 -8.86 -2.60 -7.70
C LEU A 121 -9.94 -1.63 -7.20
N TYR A 122 -10.91 -1.29 -8.07
CA TYR A 122 -12.04 -0.45 -7.68
C TYR A 122 -12.83 -1.06 -6.52
N ASP A 123 -13.21 -2.33 -6.64
CA ASP A 123 -14.00 -3.03 -5.62
C ASP A 123 -13.22 -3.08 -4.29
N LYS A 124 -11.90 -3.34 -4.33
CA LYS A 124 -11.03 -3.34 -3.16
C LYS A 124 -10.95 -1.96 -2.49
N ILE A 125 -10.67 -0.91 -3.25
CA ILE A 125 -10.54 0.46 -2.74
C ILE A 125 -11.88 0.98 -2.20
N HIS A 126 -13.01 0.48 -2.71
CA HIS A 126 -14.33 0.82 -2.24
C HIS A 126 -14.89 -0.17 -1.20
N SER A 127 -14.11 -1.12 -0.75
CA SER A 127 -14.47 -1.99 0.36
C SER A 127 -14.59 -1.19 1.67
N ARG A 128 -15.22 -1.78 2.65
CA ARG A 128 -15.42 -1.13 3.95
C ARG A 128 -14.10 -0.78 4.62
N LEU A 129 -13.12 -1.67 4.55
CA LEU A 129 -11.79 -1.45 5.12
C LEU A 129 -11.16 -0.19 4.52
N TYR A 130 -11.04 -0.13 3.20
CA TYR A 130 -10.34 0.97 2.53
C TYR A 130 -11.05 2.31 2.61
N ARG A 131 -12.38 2.31 2.71
CA ARG A 131 -13.17 3.55 2.88
C ARG A 131 -13.01 4.20 4.25
N HIS A 132 -12.64 3.42 5.27
CA HIS A 132 -12.62 3.89 6.66
C HIS A 132 -11.25 3.82 7.30
N ILE A 133 -10.25 3.31 6.59
CA ILE A 133 -8.87 3.27 7.08
C ILE A 133 -8.30 4.69 7.21
N PRO A 134 -7.80 5.08 8.41
CA PRO A 134 -7.36 6.45 8.64
C PRO A 134 -5.91 6.72 8.23
N CYS A 135 -5.18 5.71 7.80
CA CYS A 135 -3.77 5.80 7.44
C CYS A 135 -3.54 5.42 5.98
N PRO A 136 -2.40 5.83 5.39
CA PRO A 136 -1.96 5.35 4.08
C PRO A 136 -1.84 3.83 4.02
N VAL A 137 -1.99 3.29 2.80
CA VAL A 137 -1.96 1.84 2.56
C VAL A 137 -0.93 1.49 1.50
N ILE A 138 -0.09 0.48 1.77
CA ILE A 138 0.74 -0.15 0.73
C ILE A 138 0.08 -1.46 0.30
N ILE A 139 -0.22 -1.55 -0.99
CA ILE A 139 -0.64 -2.80 -1.64
C ILE A 139 0.58 -3.39 -2.32
N VAL A 140 1.07 -4.50 -1.79
CA VAL A 140 2.24 -5.20 -2.33
C VAL A 140 1.78 -6.22 -3.35
N LYS A 141 2.08 -5.97 -4.63
CA LYS A 141 1.69 -6.84 -5.74
C LYS A 141 2.81 -7.78 -6.16
N ASN A 142 4.04 -7.34 -5.99
CA ASN A 142 5.24 -8.05 -6.38
C ASN A 142 6.39 -7.72 -5.44
N LEU A 143 7.41 -8.57 -5.41
CA LEU A 143 8.66 -8.29 -4.72
C LEU A 143 9.61 -7.61 -5.71
N VAL A 144 9.94 -6.37 -5.42
CA VAL A 144 10.87 -5.54 -6.18
C VAL A 144 11.85 -4.89 -5.23
N ASP A 145 13.04 -4.56 -5.73
CA ASP A 145 14.03 -3.86 -4.91
C ASP A 145 13.59 -2.40 -4.68
N LEU A 146 13.74 -1.96 -3.44
CA LEU A 146 13.34 -0.61 -3.03
C LEU A 146 14.52 0.36 -3.14
N GLU A 147 14.90 0.71 -4.36
CA GLU A 147 15.96 1.68 -4.62
C GLU A 147 15.40 3.06 -4.98
N LYS A 148 14.25 3.06 -5.64
CA LYS A 148 13.65 4.26 -6.22
C LYS A 148 12.14 4.32 -6.02
N ILE A 149 11.63 5.51 -5.72
CA ILE A 149 10.20 5.79 -5.55
C ILE A 149 9.73 6.73 -6.65
N ALA A 150 8.57 6.43 -7.24
CA ALA A 150 7.81 7.41 -8.02
C ALA A 150 6.75 8.05 -7.14
N LEU A 151 6.77 9.36 -6.98
CA LEU A 151 5.66 10.12 -6.41
C LEU A 151 4.84 10.73 -7.54
N ILE A 152 3.62 10.24 -7.67
CA ILE A 152 2.72 10.74 -8.70
C ILE A 152 2.05 12.02 -8.23
N VAL A 153 2.17 13.05 -9.04
CA VAL A 153 1.61 14.38 -8.80
C VAL A 153 0.37 14.58 -9.65
N ARG A 154 -0.64 15.29 -9.12
CA ARG A 154 -1.93 15.55 -9.78
C ARG A 154 -2.42 16.95 -9.46
N ASP A 155 -3.12 17.58 -10.43
CA ASP A 155 -3.66 18.94 -10.27
C ASP A 155 -4.84 19.04 -9.30
N ASP A 156 -5.59 17.94 -9.14
CA ASP A 156 -6.75 17.89 -8.25
C ASP A 156 -6.38 17.72 -6.77
N ILE A 157 -5.07 17.79 -6.45
CA ILE A 157 -4.54 17.53 -5.11
C ILE A 157 -3.64 18.65 -4.66
N GLU A 158 -3.88 19.13 -3.45
CA GLU A 158 -3.05 20.16 -2.85
C GLU A 158 -1.61 19.65 -2.64
N SER A 159 -0.64 20.27 -3.32
CA SER A 159 0.79 19.91 -3.28
C SER A 159 1.33 19.81 -1.87
N LYS A 160 0.98 20.76 -1.00
CA LYS A 160 1.42 20.78 0.41
C LYS A 160 0.91 19.55 1.19
N LYS A 161 -0.34 19.15 0.96
CA LYS A 161 -0.94 17.99 1.63
C LYS A 161 -0.26 16.69 1.16
N LEU A 162 -0.04 16.54 -0.16
CA LEU A 162 0.66 15.41 -0.73
C LEU A 162 2.06 15.25 -0.14
N VAL A 163 2.87 16.33 -0.16
CA VAL A 163 4.23 16.30 0.39
C VAL A 163 4.23 16.02 1.90
N THR A 164 3.30 16.61 2.65
CA THR A 164 3.19 16.34 4.09
C THR A 164 2.95 14.85 4.38
N MET A 165 2.05 14.21 3.61
CA MET A 165 1.79 12.77 3.75
C MET A 165 3.01 11.93 3.35
N PHE A 166 3.68 12.30 2.27
CA PHE A 166 4.92 11.64 1.83
C PHE A 166 6.00 11.74 2.90
N LEU A 167 6.28 12.93 3.39
CA LEU A 167 7.30 13.19 4.41
C LEU A 167 6.99 12.48 5.73
N LYS A 168 5.73 12.34 6.11
CA LYS A 168 5.35 11.59 7.31
C LYS A 168 5.88 10.15 7.26
N ILE A 169 5.93 9.53 6.08
CA ILE A 169 6.37 8.14 5.92
C ILE A 169 7.88 8.08 5.67
N PHE A 170 8.40 8.95 4.78
CA PHE A 170 9.75 8.82 4.25
C PHE A 170 10.76 9.78 4.87
N SER A 171 10.40 10.54 5.91
CA SER A 171 11.35 11.45 6.56
C SER A 171 12.60 10.69 7.04
N GLY A 172 13.77 11.14 6.57
CA GLY A 172 15.06 10.52 6.88
C GLY A 172 15.38 9.25 6.08
N ALA A 173 14.49 8.78 5.19
CA ALA A 173 14.80 7.68 4.28
C ALA A 173 15.84 8.11 3.22
N LYS A 174 16.75 7.20 2.89
CA LYS A 174 17.74 7.39 1.82
C LYS A 174 17.30 6.61 0.59
N LEU A 175 16.43 7.21 -0.19
CA LEU A 175 15.85 6.64 -1.41
C LEU A 175 15.85 7.67 -2.52
N ASN A 176 16.04 7.21 -3.74
CA ASN A 176 15.90 8.05 -4.92
C ASN A 176 14.43 8.33 -5.18
N LEU A 177 14.10 9.58 -5.50
CA LEU A 177 12.74 10.03 -5.73
C LEU A 177 12.61 10.65 -7.11
N ASP A 178 11.63 10.20 -7.88
CA ASP A 178 11.17 10.89 -9.09
C ASP A 178 9.77 11.46 -8.85
N LEU A 179 9.55 12.68 -9.31
CA LEU A 179 8.23 13.27 -9.42
C LEU A 179 7.67 12.98 -10.81
N ILE A 180 6.48 12.42 -10.87
CA ILE A 180 5.85 12.00 -12.11
C ILE A 180 4.47 12.62 -12.22
N TYR A 181 4.24 13.32 -13.32
CA TYR A 181 2.93 13.78 -13.75
C TYR A 181 2.47 12.94 -14.94
N CYS A 182 1.24 12.43 -14.90
CA CYS A 182 0.70 11.55 -15.93
C CYS A 182 -0.34 12.29 -16.78
N GLU A 183 -0.11 12.36 -18.08
CA GLU A 183 -1.07 12.87 -19.07
C GLU A 183 -1.59 11.70 -19.91
N PHE A 184 -2.87 11.34 -19.74
CA PHE A 184 -3.45 10.22 -20.47
C PHE A 184 -3.78 10.58 -21.91
N GLN A 185 -3.31 9.73 -22.82
CA GLN A 185 -3.50 9.84 -24.27
C GLN A 185 -3.91 8.49 -24.86
N GLU A 186 -4.22 8.49 -26.16
CA GLU A 186 -4.48 7.26 -26.90
C GLU A 186 -3.21 6.39 -26.99
N PRO A 187 -3.36 5.05 -27.04
CA PRO A 187 -2.23 4.13 -27.19
C PRO A 187 -1.35 4.46 -28.39
N GLY A 188 -0.05 4.14 -28.28
CA GLY A 188 0.94 4.37 -29.34
C GLY A 188 1.52 5.78 -29.38
N LYS A 189 1.28 6.60 -28.36
CA LYS A 189 1.79 7.97 -28.25
C LYS A 189 2.66 8.20 -27.02
N LEU A 190 3.32 7.16 -26.51
CA LEU A 190 4.19 7.29 -25.33
C LEU A 190 5.29 8.32 -25.57
N SER A 191 5.35 9.33 -24.73
CA SER A 191 6.39 10.36 -24.77
C SER A 191 6.74 10.85 -23.37
N PHE A 192 7.95 11.38 -23.25
CA PHE A 192 8.50 11.90 -22.01
C PHE A 192 8.86 13.36 -22.19
N LYS A 193 8.53 14.19 -21.21
CA LYS A 193 8.98 15.58 -21.13
C LYS A 193 9.79 15.72 -19.84
N ASP A 194 11.10 15.82 -19.96
CA ASP A 194 11.99 16.12 -18.84
C ASP A 194 12.00 17.64 -18.62
N LYS A 195 12.00 18.07 -17.36
CA LYS A 195 11.86 19.47 -16.92
C LYS A 195 10.65 20.15 -17.53
N VAL A 196 9.66 20.20 -16.74
CA VAL A 196 8.36 20.77 -17.11
C VAL A 196 8.46 22.29 -17.14
N ASP A 197 8.87 22.83 -18.26
CA ASP A 197 8.50 24.20 -18.61
C ASP A 197 6.96 24.23 -18.59
N ASN A 198 6.37 24.77 -17.51
CA ASN A 198 4.95 25.08 -17.28
C ASN A 198 4.04 24.07 -16.55
N ASN A 199 4.53 23.08 -15.81
CA ASN A 199 3.62 22.38 -14.87
C ASN A 199 3.76 22.95 -13.47
N GLU A 200 2.88 23.89 -13.12
CA GLU A 200 2.86 24.57 -11.83
C GLU A 200 2.76 23.59 -10.65
N THR A 201 2.04 22.48 -10.84
CA THR A 201 1.82 21.47 -9.79
C THR A 201 3.10 20.72 -9.45
N ILE A 202 3.87 20.27 -10.44
CA ILE A 202 5.18 19.62 -10.19
C ILE A 202 6.12 20.61 -9.51
N SER A 203 6.22 21.83 -10.04
CA SER A 203 7.12 22.86 -9.48
C SER A 203 6.79 23.17 -8.03
N ALA A 204 5.53 23.28 -7.70
CA ALA A 204 5.08 23.50 -6.31
C ALA A 204 5.44 22.32 -5.38
N VAL A 205 5.28 21.08 -5.84
CA VAL A 205 5.67 19.87 -5.08
C VAL A 205 7.17 19.80 -4.89
N GLU A 206 7.95 20.04 -5.95
CA GLU A 206 9.41 20.05 -5.93
C GLU A 206 9.95 21.08 -4.94
N GLU A 207 9.43 22.32 -4.98
CA GLU A 207 9.83 23.39 -4.06
C GLU A 207 9.63 23.00 -2.60
N ILE A 208 8.44 22.45 -2.27
CA ILE A 208 8.13 22.02 -0.90
C ILE A 208 9.04 20.86 -0.47
N LEU A 209 9.35 19.92 -1.37
CA LEU A 209 10.27 18.82 -1.09
C LEU A 209 11.69 19.32 -0.82
N MET A 210 12.19 20.24 -1.64
CA MET A 210 13.53 20.83 -1.50
C MET A 210 13.68 21.55 -0.14
N VAL A 211 12.68 22.30 0.30
CA VAL A 211 12.66 22.94 1.63
C VAL A 211 12.78 21.91 2.76
N ASN A 212 12.33 20.67 2.54
CA ASN A 212 12.39 19.56 3.47
C ASN A 212 13.58 18.61 3.23
N ASN A 213 14.62 19.08 2.52
CA ASN A 213 15.83 18.31 2.18
C ASN A 213 15.59 17.05 1.34
N TRP A 214 14.53 17.03 0.58
CA TRP A 214 14.30 16.02 -0.44
C TRP A 214 14.58 16.60 -1.84
N HIS A 215 15.47 15.94 -2.58
CA HIS A 215 15.88 16.37 -3.91
C HIS A 215 15.45 15.30 -4.91
N PRO A 216 14.35 15.49 -5.65
CA PRO A 216 13.96 14.57 -6.71
C PRO A 216 15.06 14.46 -7.76
N GLU A 217 15.39 13.23 -8.19
CA GLU A 217 16.37 13.02 -9.26
C GLU A 217 15.82 13.47 -10.60
N ASN A 218 14.54 13.20 -10.83
CA ASN A 218 13.87 13.60 -12.05
C ASN A 218 12.47 14.15 -11.74
N CYS A 219 12.09 15.17 -12.48
CA CYS A 219 10.73 15.71 -12.56
C CYS A 219 10.24 15.52 -13.99
N ARG A 220 9.27 14.62 -14.21
CA ARG A 220 8.87 14.20 -15.56
C ARG A 220 7.37 14.24 -15.75
N THR A 221 6.96 14.67 -16.94
CA THR A 221 5.62 14.38 -17.46
C THR A 221 5.71 13.16 -18.39
N ILE A 222 4.92 12.13 -18.11
CA ILE A 222 4.76 10.96 -18.95
C ILE A 222 3.41 11.05 -19.64
N GLN A 223 3.42 11.05 -20.97
CA GLN A 223 2.22 11.08 -21.80
C GLN A 223 2.04 9.70 -22.45
N GLY A 224 0.86 9.12 -22.38
CA GLY A 224 0.57 7.81 -22.95
C GLY A 224 -0.73 7.23 -22.47
N SER A 225 -1.03 6.01 -22.88
CA SER A 225 -2.14 5.25 -22.33
C SER A 225 -1.85 4.81 -20.88
N PRO A 226 -2.87 4.49 -20.09
CA PRO A 226 -2.68 3.97 -18.74
C PRO A 226 -1.74 2.75 -18.68
N GLU A 227 -1.82 1.88 -19.68
CA GLU A 227 -1.01 0.67 -19.79
C GLU A 227 0.46 1.02 -20.06
N GLU A 228 0.71 1.90 -21.04
CA GLU A 228 2.07 2.34 -21.40
C GLU A 228 2.76 3.05 -20.22
N ILE A 229 2.03 3.93 -19.52
CA ILE A 229 2.55 4.61 -18.33
C ILE A 229 2.80 3.60 -17.20
N GLY A 230 1.90 2.63 -17.01
CA GLY A 230 2.07 1.55 -16.02
C GLY A 230 3.31 0.70 -16.28
N ASP A 231 3.63 0.42 -17.55
CA ASP A 231 4.85 -0.29 -17.93
C ASP A 231 6.12 0.51 -17.61
N VAL A 232 6.11 1.82 -17.80
CA VAL A 232 7.23 2.72 -17.39
C VAL A 232 7.42 2.69 -15.85
N LEU A 233 6.32 2.66 -15.11
CA LEU A 233 6.36 2.64 -13.65
C LEU A 233 6.79 1.30 -13.05
N ARG A 234 7.00 0.27 -13.87
CA ARG A 234 7.46 -1.06 -13.46
C ARG A 234 8.82 -1.04 -12.74
N ASP A 235 9.70 -0.14 -13.16
CA ASP A 235 11.08 -0.08 -12.68
C ASP A 235 11.23 0.61 -11.31
N TYR A 236 10.12 1.08 -10.73
CA TYR A 236 10.13 1.68 -9.40
C TYR A 236 9.87 0.65 -8.32
N GLY A 237 10.63 0.74 -7.24
CA GLY A 237 10.43 -0.09 -6.05
C GLY A 237 9.13 0.21 -5.29
N LEU A 238 8.60 1.43 -5.49
CA LEU A 238 7.32 1.87 -4.92
C LEU A 238 6.74 3.00 -5.78
N VAL A 239 5.46 2.94 -6.04
CA VAL A 239 4.71 4.03 -6.67
C VAL A 239 3.75 4.63 -5.65
N ALA A 240 4.03 5.86 -5.22
CA ALA A 240 3.19 6.60 -4.28
C ALA A 240 2.18 7.44 -5.06
N SER A 241 0.91 7.25 -4.79
CA SER A 241 -0.19 7.93 -5.47
C SER A 241 -1.22 8.46 -4.47
N PRO A 242 -1.60 9.72 -4.63
CA PRO A 242 -2.78 10.23 -3.94
C PRO A 242 -4.06 9.64 -4.56
N PHE A 243 -5.09 9.49 -3.75
CA PHE A 243 -6.32 8.85 -4.17
C PHE A 243 -7.56 9.46 -3.52
N HIS A 244 -8.56 9.77 -4.35
CA HIS A 244 -9.90 10.19 -3.92
C HIS A 244 -10.91 9.05 -4.07
N HIS A 245 -11.73 8.83 -3.06
CA HIS A 245 -12.81 7.84 -3.13
C HIS A 245 -13.89 8.14 -4.18
N SER A 246 -13.96 9.38 -4.67
CA SER A 246 -14.92 9.81 -5.71
C SER A 246 -14.51 9.44 -7.14
N ILE A 247 -13.31 8.88 -7.34
CA ILE A 247 -12.80 8.55 -8.68
C ILE A 247 -13.67 7.46 -9.32
N SER A 248 -14.13 7.72 -10.55
CA SER A 248 -14.97 6.79 -11.31
C SER A 248 -14.23 5.50 -11.64
N LYS A 249 -14.93 4.36 -11.60
CA LYS A 249 -14.42 3.04 -12.01
C LYS A 249 -13.84 3.01 -13.43
N LYS A 250 -14.36 3.84 -14.34
CA LYS A 250 -13.91 3.92 -15.74
C LYS A 250 -12.75 4.89 -15.94
N SER A 251 -12.24 5.51 -14.89
CA SER A 251 -11.17 6.49 -15.02
C SER A 251 -9.87 5.81 -15.44
N SER A 252 -9.11 6.48 -16.31
CA SER A 252 -7.77 6.08 -16.71
C SER A 252 -6.83 5.89 -15.51
N TRP A 253 -7.15 6.55 -14.40
CA TRP A 253 -6.41 6.43 -13.16
C TRP A 253 -6.50 5.03 -12.54
N PHE A 254 -7.71 4.43 -12.50
CA PHE A 254 -7.86 3.05 -12.06
C PHE A 254 -7.20 2.06 -13.01
N GLN A 255 -7.24 2.32 -14.31
CA GLN A 255 -6.55 1.52 -15.31
C GLN A 255 -5.04 1.57 -15.05
N LEU A 256 -4.47 2.76 -14.90
CA LEU A 256 -3.06 2.94 -14.57
C LEU A 256 -2.67 2.16 -13.30
N LEU A 257 -3.32 2.47 -12.16
CA LEU A 257 -2.98 1.85 -10.88
C LEU A 257 -3.16 0.33 -10.89
N SER A 258 -4.13 -0.18 -11.64
CA SER A 258 -4.31 -1.62 -11.79
C SER A 258 -3.18 -2.26 -12.59
N HIS A 259 -2.64 -1.55 -13.58
CA HIS A 259 -1.62 -2.04 -14.50
C HIS A 259 -0.20 -1.98 -13.91
N ILE A 260 0.07 -1.05 -13.01
CA ILE A 260 1.37 -0.93 -12.34
C ILE A 260 1.71 -2.24 -11.62
N PRO A 261 2.81 -2.93 -11.96
CA PRO A 261 3.18 -4.19 -11.30
C PRO A 261 3.88 -3.96 -9.95
N SER A 262 4.47 -2.79 -9.74
CA SER A 262 5.18 -2.44 -8.51
C SER A 262 4.22 -2.26 -7.33
N PRO A 263 4.68 -2.35 -6.09
CA PRO A 263 3.92 -1.96 -4.92
C PRO A 263 3.38 -0.54 -5.02
N ILE A 264 2.16 -0.33 -4.55
CA ILE A 264 1.49 0.98 -4.62
C ILE A 264 1.23 1.47 -3.21
N LEU A 265 1.70 2.67 -2.90
CA LEU A 265 1.34 3.41 -1.69
C LEU A 265 0.20 4.38 -2.03
N ILE A 266 -0.92 4.22 -1.35
CA ILE A 266 -2.11 5.05 -1.53
C ILE A 266 -2.21 6.05 -0.38
N PHE A 267 -2.26 7.33 -0.72
CA PHE A 267 -2.60 8.41 0.19
C PHE A 267 -4.07 8.78 0.03
N TRP A 268 -4.84 8.65 1.10
CA TRP A 268 -6.26 9.03 1.09
C TRP A 268 -6.46 10.53 1.18
N GLN A 269 -7.43 11.03 0.40
CA GLN A 269 -7.80 12.43 0.33
C GLN A 269 -9.27 12.66 0.68
#